data_655e1f04a0a1a29c29fb458f3ac74bb8
#
_entry.id   655e1f04a0a1a29c29fb458f3ac74bb8
#
_cell.length_a   1.000
_cell.length_b   1.000
_cell.length_c   1.000
_cell.angle_alpha   90.00
_cell.angle_beta   90.00
_cell.angle_gamma   90.00
#
_symmetry.space_group_name_H-M   'P 1'
#
loop_
_entity.id
_entity.type
_entity.pdbx_description
1 polymer ?
#
loop_
_entity_poly.entity_id
_entity_poly.type
_entity_poly.pdbx_seq_one_letter_code
_entity_poly.pdbx_strand_id
1 'polypeptide(L)'
;MRDAEKDAIEKSARRARLLEAGFRLMSARTIEAVKLSEIANEAGIGIATLYRYFKTKPALVIEIGTVLWKKYYVEVEKAYAARGGAEMNAAEEMEFFLDSIIELYRSHKDVLRFNRNFDTYVKHQECTAEQMRPYNEAVEVFAHKFHVVYEKAMKDGTLDIRVSEKRLFVGTLYAVLSVAGKFAEGLVYPPDGEHDMTEELLMLKRMIVDSMRKKRKATL
;
A
#
# COMPACT_ATOMS: atom_id res chain seq x y z
N MET A 1 -11.60 35.52 13.23
CA MET A 1 -11.25 34.13 13.61
C MET A 1 -12.14 33.12 12.88
N ARG A 2 -13.46 33.27 12.87
CA ARG A 2 -14.44 32.34 12.23
C ARG A 2 -14.27 32.21 10.69
N ASP A 3 -13.87 33.26 9.98
CA ASP A 3 -13.66 33.23 8.52
C ASP A 3 -12.38 32.50 8.12
N ALA A 4 -11.29 32.66 8.85
CA ALA A 4 -10.03 31.96 8.57
C ALA A 4 -10.15 30.44 8.78
N GLU A 5 -10.92 30.00 9.75
CA GLU A 5 -11.21 28.58 10.01
C GLU A 5 -12.06 27.97 8.87
N LYS A 6 -13.09 28.70 8.44
CA LYS A 6 -13.92 28.29 7.30
C LYS A 6 -13.11 28.20 6.01
N ASP A 7 -12.24 29.19 5.75
CA ASP A 7 -11.35 29.19 4.61
C ASP A 7 -10.37 27.99 4.62
N ALA A 8 -9.83 27.63 5.80
CA ALA A 8 -8.95 26.48 5.97
C ALA A 8 -9.69 25.16 5.67
N ILE A 9 -10.92 25.01 6.17
CA ILE A 9 -11.78 23.84 5.92
C ILE A 9 -12.09 23.71 4.42
N GLU A 10 -12.50 24.81 3.78
CA GLU A 10 -12.77 24.79 2.33
C GLU A 10 -11.53 24.48 1.50
N LYS A 11 -10.37 25.00 1.89
CA LYS A 11 -9.09 24.72 1.24
C LYS A 11 -8.74 23.23 1.34
N SER A 12 -8.90 22.66 2.54
CA SER A 12 -8.69 21.21 2.78
C SER A 12 -9.65 20.35 1.96
N ALA A 13 -10.94 20.70 1.92
CA ALA A 13 -11.94 19.97 1.14
C ALA A 13 -11.65 20.02 -0.38
N ARG A 14 -11.21 21.17 -0.92
CA ARG A 14 -10.81 21.29 -2.34
C ARG A 14 -9.58 20.43 -2.63
N ARG A 15 -8.58 20.42 -1.73
CA ARG A 15 -7.39 19.57 -1.86
C ARG A 15 -7.78 18.08 -1.87
N ALA A 16 -8.63 17.66 -0.95
CA ALA A 16 -9.12 16.27 -0.87
C ALA A 16 -9.82 15.84 -2.17
N ARG A 17 -10.70 16.69 -2.75
CA ARG A 17 -11.37 16.39 -4.03
C ARG A 17 -10.39 16.23 -5.19
N LEU A 18 -9.32 17.03 -5.25
CA LEU A 18 -8.27 16.88 -6.27
C LEU A 18 -7.51 15.58 -6.13
N LEU A 19 -7.17 15.18 -4.90
CA LEU A 19 -6.49 13.90 -4.63
C LEU A 19 -7.38 12.70 -5.00
N GLU A 20 -8.67 12.75 -4.64
CA GLU A 20 -9.63 11.70 -4.94
C GLU A 20 -9.88 11.56 -6.46
N ALA A 21 -10.11 12.68 -7.16
CA ALA A 21 -10.25 12.67 -8.61
C ALA A 21 -8.98 12.16 -9.31
N GLY A 22 -7.81 12.60 -8.86
CA GLY A 22 -6.52 12.13 -9.36
C GLY A 22 -6.34 10.63 -9.14
N PHE A 23 -6.60 10.14 -7.94
CA PHE A 23 -6.54 8.71 -7.62
C PHE A 23 -7.47 7.88 -8.52
N ARG A 24 -8.75 8.27 -8.62
CA ARG A 24 -9.74 7.55 -9.43
C ARG A 24 -9.33 7.45 -10.90
N LEU A 25 -8.87 8.54 -11.50
CA LEU A 25 -8.43 8.55 -12.88
C LEU A 25 -7.14 7.74 -13.10
N MET A 26 -6.16 7.86 -12.18
CA MET A 26 -4.85 7.24 -12.28
C MET A 26 -4.84 5.75 -11.86
N SER A 27 -5.85 5.28 -11.15
CA SER A 27 -6.04 3.85 -10.87
C SER A 27 -6.77 3.12 -12.00
N ALA A 28 -7.55 3.85 -12.83
CA ALA A 28 -8.24 3.30 -13.97
C ALA A 28 -7.40 3.32 -15.26
N ARG A 29 -6.40 4.22 -15.34
CA ARG A 29 -5.48 4.40 -16.48
C ARG A 29 -4.05 4.55 -15.97
N THR A 30 -3.05 4.51 -16.88
CA THR A 30 -1.68 4.84 -16.45
C THR A 30 -1.56 6.29 -16.00
N ILE A 31 -0.69 6.54 -15.02
CA ILE A 31 -0.49 7.90 -14.47
C ILE A 31 -0.10 8.87 -15.57
N GLU A 32 0.76 8.45 -16.52
CA GLU A 32 1.22 9.28 -17.64
C GLU A 32 0.06 9.77 -18.53
N ALA A 33 -0.91 8.90 -18.79
CA ALA A 33 -2.03 9.19 -19.69
C ALA A 33 -3.05 10.20 -19.12
N VAL A 34 -3.08 10.40 -17.80
CA VAL A 34 -4.01 11.33 -17.14
C VAL A 34 -3.48 12.76 -17.17
N LYS A 35 -4.25 13.72 -17.69
CA LYS A 35 -3.88 15.13 -17.69
C LYS A 35 -4.39 15.85 -16.44
N LEU A 36 -3.64 16.85 -15.95
CA LEU A 36 -4.06 17.67 -14.81
C LEU A 36 -5.39 18.39 -15.06
N SER A 37 -5.69 18.75 -16.32
CA SER A 37 -6.97 19.35 -16.70
C SER A 37 -8.15 18.39 -16.50
N GLU A 38 -7.97 17.08 -16.76
CA GLU A 38 -9.00 16.07 -16.52
C GLU A 38 -9.28 15.95 -15.02
N ILE A 39 -8.23 15.95 -14.20
CA ILE A 39 -8.36 15.90 -12.73
C ILE A 39 -9.09 17.14 -12.20
N ALA A 40 -8.73 18.32 -12.71
CA ALA A 40 -9.38 19.56 -12.30
C ALA A 40 -10.88 19.55 -12.63
N ASN A 41 -11.24 19.14 -13.86
CA ASN A 41 -12.63 19.00 -14.31
C ASN A 41 -13.40 17.99 -13.47
N GLU A 42 -12.82 16.82 -13.22
CA GLU A 42 -13.41 15.74 -12.42
C GLU A 42 -13.66 16.17 -10.97
N ALA A 43 -12.75 16.97 -10.41
CA ALA A 43 -12.88 17.51 -9.05
C ALA A 43 -13.86 18.71 -8.98
N GLY A 44 -14.35 19.23 -10.11
CA GLY A 44 -15.13 20.47 -10.17
C GLY A 44 -14.33 21.69 -9.72
N ILE A 45 -13.04 21.77 -10.08
CA ILE A 45 -12.09 22.80 -9.64
C ILE A 45 -11.39 23.37 -10.88
N GLY A 46 -11.29 24.69 -10.97
CA GLY A 46 -10.57 25.33 -12.07
C GLY A 46 -9.09 24.97 -12.11
N ILE A 47 -8.52 24.75 -13.30
CA ILE A 47 -7.13 24.33 -13.51
C ILE A 47 -6.12 25.29 -12.85
N ALA A 48 -6.36 26.58 -12.85
CA ALA A 48 -5.51 27.56 -12.17
C ALA A 48 -5.48 27.33 -10.64
N THR A 49 -6.60 26.87 -10.07
CA THR A 49 -6.67 26.51 -8.65
C THR A 49 -5.91 25.22 -8.38
N LEU A 50 -5.98 24.21 -9.26
CA LEU A 50 -5.17 23.01 -9.15
C LEU A 50 -3.67 23.35 -9.08
N TYR A 51 -3.16 24.20 -9.99
CA TYR A 51 -1.75 24.61 -9.98
C TYR A 51 -1.34 25.41 -8.73
N ARG A 52 -2.28 26.02 -8.04
CA ARG A 52 -2.01 26.64 -6.72
C ARG A 52 -1.76 25.60 -5.62
N TYR A 53 -2.40 24.43 -5.71
CA TYR A 53 -2.20 23.32 -4.76
C TYR A 53 -1.00 22.45 -5.12
N PHE A 54 -0.88 22.16 -6.41
CA PHE A 54 0.13 21.22 -6.93
C PHE A 54 0.85 21.87 -8.11
N LYS A 55 2.06 22.35 -7.88
CA LYS A 55 2.87 23.02 -8.91
C LYS A 55 3.20 22.10 -10.10
N THR A 56 3.29 20.80 -9.84
CA THR A 56 3.65 19.78 -10.83
C THR A 56 2.78 18.53 -10.67
N LYS A 57 2.67 17.76 -11.73
CA LYS A 57 1.99 16.45 -11.69
C LYS A 57 2.68 15.46 -10.74
N PRO A 58 4.03 15.33 -10.70
CA PRO A 58 4.69 14.51 -9.70
C PRO A 58 4.32 14.86 -8.26
N ALA A 59 4.22 16.15 -7.91
CA ALA A 59 3.82 16.56 -6.57
C ALA A 59 2.42 16.07 -6.19
N LEU A 60 1.45 16.13 -7.12
CA LEU A 60 0.11 15.59 -6.92
C LEU A 60 0.15 14.06 -6.76
N VAL A 61 0.88 13.36 -7.63
CA VAL A 61 0.99 11.89 -7.62
C VAL A 61 1.61 11.38 -6.33
N ILE A 62 2.70 12.00 -5.88
CA ILE A 62 3.38 11.66 -4.62
C ILE A 62 2.43 11.85 -3.43
N GLU A 63 1.65 12.94 -3.42
CA GLU A 63 0.71 13.17 -2.33
C GLU A 63 -0.45 12.18 -2.36
N ILE A 64 -0.97 11.80 -3.52
CA ILE A 64 -1.97 10.73 -3.63
C ILE A 64 -1.43 9.44 -3.00
N GLY A 65 -0.25 8.99 -3.42
CA GLY A 65 0.38 7.79 -2.86
C GLY A 65 0.59 7.87 -1.35
N THR A 66 1.06 9.03 -0.86
CA THR A 66 1.24 9.29 0.58
C THR A 66 -0.06 9.14 1.36
N VAL A 67 -1.16 9.74 0.86
CA VAL A 67 -2.47 9.68 1.52
C VAL A 67 -3.03 8.27 1.51
N LEU A 68 -2.88 7.53 0.41
CA LEU A 68 -3.35 6.14 0.29
C LEU A 68 -2.66 5.24 1.32
N TRP A 69 -1.33 5.28 1.44
CA TRP A 69 -0.59 4.46 2.41
C TRP A 69 -0.90 4.84 3.86
N LYS A 70 -1.06 6.14 4.16
CA LYS A 70 -1.49 6.59 5.50
C LYS A 70 -2.88 6.08 5.86
N LYS A 71 -3.84 6.12 4.93
CA LYS A 71 -5.18 5.56 5.15
C LYS A 71 -5.13 4.06 5.39
N TYR A 72 -4.43 3.34 4.51
CA TYR A 72 -4.28 1.89 4.64
C TYR A 72 -3.62 1.50 5.97
N TYR A 73 -2.58 2.22 6.40
CA TYR A 73 -1.95 1.99 7.69
C TYR A 73 -2.96 2.10 8.85
N VAL A 74 -3.81 3.13 8.84
CA VAL A 74 -4.84 3.31 9.88
C VAL A 74 -5.85 2.15 9.88
N GLU A 75 -6.22 1.64 8.72
CA GLU A 75 -7.12 0.49 8.58
C GLU A 75 -6.48 -0.79 9.12
N VAL A 76 -5.23 -1.05 8.77
CA VAL A 76 -4.45 -2.19 9.29
C VAL A 76 -4.30 -2.12 10.80
N GLU A 77 -3.98 -0.95 11.38
CA GLU A 77 -3.86 -0.78 12.83
C GLU A 77 -5.18 -1.04 13.56
N LYS A 78 -6.30 -0.56 13.01
CA LYS A 78 -7.63 -0.85 13.57
C LYS A 78 -7.94 -2.34 13.54
N ALA A 79 -7.65 -3.01 12.42
CA ALA A 79 -7.87 -4.44 12.28
C ALA A 79 -6.95 -5.25 13.21
N TYR A 80 -5.69 -4.82 13.38
CA TYR A 80 -4.73 -5.40 14.30
C TYR A 80 -5.21 -5.32 15.74
N ALA A 81 -5.63 -4.13 16.17
CA ALA A 81 -6.17 -3.94 17.52
C ALA A 81 -7.45 -4.76 17.77
N ALA A 82 -8.36 -4.81 16.78
CA ALA A 82 -9.60 -5.57 16.89
C ALA A 82 -9.40 -7.09 17.01
N ARG A 83 -8.26 -7.62 16.48
CA ARG A 83 -7.88 -9.03 16.59
C ARG A 83 -7.02 -9.35 17.80
N GLY A 84 -6.84 -8.42 18.74
CA GLY A 84 -5.98 -8.63 19.91
C GLY A 84 -4.50 -8.70 19.54
N GLY A 85 -4.05 -7.88 18.60
CA GLY A 85 -2.71 -7.94 18.03
C GLY A 85 -1.57 -7.87 19.06
N ALA A 86 -1.78 -7.19 20.20
CA ALA A 86 -0.80 -7.14 21.28
C ALA A 86 -0.46 -8.52 21.89
N GLU A 87 -1.41 -9.46 21.84
CA GLU A 87 -1.27 -10.82 22.37
C GLU A 87 -0.78 -11.83 21.33
N MET A 88 -0.72 -11.45 20.04
CA MET A 88 -0.26 -12.34 18.99
C MET A 88 1.22 -12.70 19.19
N ASN A 89 1.59 -13.95 18.92
CA ASN A 89 2.99 -14.32 18.73
C ASN A 89 3.50 -13.90 17.33
N ALA A 90 4.80 -14.02 17.06
CA ALA A 90 5.38 -13.55 15.80
C ALA A 90 4.82 -14.27 14.56
N ALA A 91 4.49 -15.54 14.65
CA ALA A 91 3.88 -16.27 13.54
C ALA A 91 2.47 -15.75 13.23
N GLU A 92 1.67 -15.50 14.26
CA GLU A 92 0.32 -14.92 14.12
C GLU A 92 0.35 -13.50 13.56
N GLU A 93 1.31 -12.67 13.99
CA GLU A 93 1.49 -11.33 13.43
C GLU A 93 1.94 -11.38 11.96
N MET A 94 2.86 -12.27 11.61
CA MET A 94 3.27 -12.45 10.21
C MET A 94 2.07 -12.86 9.34
N GLU A 95 1.27 -13.82 9.80
CA GLU A 95 0.05 -14.23 9.08
C GLU A 95 -0.94 -13.07 8.96
N PHE A 96 -1.12 -12.28 10.02
CA PHE A 96 -1.99 -11.10 10.01
C PHE A 96 -1.55 -10.09 8.94
N PHE A 97 -0.26 -9.77 8.83
CA PHE A 97 0.21 -8.82 7.83
C PHE A 97 0.11 -9.36 6.41
N LEU A 98 0.31 -10.65 6.19
CA LEU A 98 0.05 -11.27 4.90
C LEU A 98 -1.45 -11.23 4.54
N ASP A 99 -2.33 -11.50 5.51
CA ASP A 99 -3.78 -11.39 5.35
C ASP A 99 -4.22 -9.95 5.04
N SER A 100 -3.59 -8.95 5.64
CA SER A 100 -3.90 -7.55 5.36
C SER A 100 -3.64 -7.18 3.89
N ILE A 101 -2.59 -7.74 3.26
CA ILE A 101 -2.31 -7.54 1.84
C ILE A 101 -3.35 -8.25 0.97
N ILE A 102 -3.79 -9.45 1.37
CA ILE A 102 -4.86 -10.17 0.67
C ILE A 102 -6.18 -9.40 0.76
N GLU A 103 -6.47 -8.82 1.93
CA GLU A 103 -7.65 -7.97 2.11
C GLU A 103 -7.56 -6.68 1.28
N LEU A 104 -6.37 -6.07 1.16
CA LEU A 104 -6.14 -4.95 0.25
C LEU A 104 -6.47 -5.35 -1.21
N TYR A 105 -6.11 -6.55 -1.63
CA TYR A 105 -6.47 -7.07 -2.95
C TYR A 105 -7.98 -7.25 -3.11
N ARG A 106 -8.67 -7.77 -2.10
CA ARG A 106 -10.13 -8.01 -2.15
C ARG A 106 -10.92 -6.72 -2.22
N SER A 107 -10.54 -5.75 -1.39
CA SER A 107 -11.35 -4.55 -1.14
C SER A 107 -10.89 -3.32 -1.90
N HIS A 108 -9.61 -3.27 -2.33
CA HIS A 108 -8.97 -2.05 -2.85
C HIS A 108 -8.01 -2.36 -4.02
N LYS A 109 -8.48 -3.08 -5.04
CA LYS A 109 -7.69 -3.37 -6.26
C LYS A 109 -7.21 -2.10 -6.97
N ASP A 110 -7.94 -1.00 -6.85
CA ASP A 110 -7.61 0.31 -7.37
C ASP A 110 -6.35 0.91 -6.72
N VAL A 111 -6.17 0.73 -5.41
CA VAL A 111 -4.95 1.12 -4.68
C VAL A 111 -3.74 0.34 -5.21
N LEU A 112 -3.90 -0.96 -5.42
CA LEU A 112 -2.82 -1.81 -5.95
C LEU A 112 -2.44 -1.42 -7.39
N ARG A 113 -3.43 -1.13 -8.26
CA ARG A 113 -3.19 -0.63 -9.62
C ARG A 113 -2.46 0.71 -9.62
N PHE A 114 -2.91 1.65 -8.78
CA PHE A 114 -2.23 2.93 -8.64
C PHE A 114 -0.79 2.75 -8.17
N ASN A 115 -0.55 1.98 -7.10
CA ASN A 115 0.78 1.79 -6.52
C ASN A 115 1.77 1.19 -7.52
N ARG A 116 1.35 0.22 -8.33
CA ARG A 116 2.20 -0.37 -9.35
C ARG A 116 2.63 0.65 -10.43
N ASN A 117 1.70 1.50 -10.87
CA ASN A 117 2.01 2.56 -11.83
C ASN A 117 2.85 3.67 -11.19
N PHE A 118 2.69 3.91 -9.88
CA PHE A 118 3.39 4.92 -9.12
C PHE A 118 4.92 4.72 -9.15
N ASP A 119 5.39 3.52 -8.83
CA ASP A 119 6.83 3.22 -8.78
C ASP A 119 7.51 3.47 -10.13
N THR A 120 6.87 3.05 -11.23
CA THR A 120 7.35 3.29 -12.58
C THR A 120 7.35 4.79 -12.90
N TYR A 121 6.27 5.48 -12.57
CA TYR A 121 6.11 6.89 -12.84
C TYR A 121 7.17 7.76 -12.14
N VAL A 122 7.34 7.60 -10.82
CA VAL A 122 8.30 8.43 -10.05
C VAL A 122 9.76 8.19 -10.48
N LYS A 123 10.06 6.96 -10.89
CA LYS A 123 11.36 6.61 -11.47
C LYS A 123 11.60 7.33 -12.80
N HIS A 124 10.62 7.34 -13.70
CA HIS A 124 10.74 8.02 -14.99
C HIS A 124 10.75 9.55 -14.87
N GLN A 125 10.14 10.10 -13.82
CA GLN A 125 10.16 11.54 -13.54
C GLN A 125 11.41 11.99 -12.79
N GLU A 126 12.33 11.07 -12.48
CA GLU A 126 13.58 11.35 -11.73
C GLU A 126 13.29 12.14 -10.44
N CYS A 127 12.22 11.78 -9.73
CA CYS A 127 11.83 12.44 -8.50
C CYS A 127 12.95 12.36 -7.45
N THR A 128 13.31 13.51 -6.87
CA THR A 128 14.37 13.57 -5.87
C THR A 128 13.96 12.93 -4.55
N ALA A 129 14.95 12.56 -3.73
CA ALA A 129 14.72 12.03 -2.37
C ALA A 129 13.88 12.99 -1.50
N GLU A 130 14.09 14.31 -1.65
CA GLU A 130 13.33 15.32 -0.92
C GLU A 130 11.85 15.33 -1.36
N GLN A 131 11.57 15.26 -2.65
CA GLN A 131 10.21 15.16 -3.17
C GLN A 131 9.51 13.89 -2.69
N MET A 132 10.24 12.76 -2.63
CA MET A 132 9.72 11.47 -2.20
C MET A 132 9.61 11.32 -0.68
N ARG A 133 10.21 12.20 0.10
CA ARG A 133 10.24 12.09 1.57
C ARG A 133 8.86 11.83 2.21
N PRO A 134 7.78 12.58 1.89
CA PRO A 134 6.47 12.34 2.52
C PRO A 134 5.92 10.93 2.23
N TYR A 135 6.16 10.41 1.03
CA TYR A 135 5.77 9.06 0.64
C TYR A 135 6.62 8.01 1.37
N ASN A 136 7.94 8.20 1.39
CA ASN A 136 8.86 7.29 2.07
C ASN A 136 8.52 7.18 3.57
N GLU A 137 8.28 8.30 4.25
CA GLU A 137 7.81 8.33 5.64
C GLU A 137 6.50 7.57 5.84
N ALA A 138 5.56 7.66 4.88
CA ALA A 138 4.29 6.96 4.96
C ALA A 138 4.40 5.43 4.79
N VAL A 139 5.41 4.94 4.07
CA VAL A 139 5.64 3.49 3.88
C VAL A 139 6.63 2.92 4.90
N GLU A 140 7.51 3.75 5.48
CA GLU A 140 8.51 3.32 6.46
C GLU A 140 7.87 2.74 7.74
N VAL A 141 6.67 3.18 8.09
CA VAL A 141 5.91 2.65 9.23
C VAL A 141 5.66 1.14 9.10
N PHE A 142 5.47 0.63 7.88
CA PHE A 142 5.30 -0.80 7.65
C PHE A 142 6.61 -1.58 7.84
N ALA A 143 7.74 -1.00 7.41
CA ALA A 143 9.06 -1.59 7.67
C ALA A 143 9.36 -1.65 9.17
N HIS A 144 9.00 -0.59 9.92
CA HIS A 144 9.15 -0.58 11.38
C HIS A 144 8.27 -1.65 12.05
N LYS A 145 7.01 -1.79 11.62
CA LYS A 145 6.13 -2.86 12.13
C LYS A 145 6.71 -4.24 11.84
N PHE A 146 7.22 -4.45 10.65
CA PHE A 146 7.88 -5.71 10.30
C PHE A 146 9.12 -5.98 11.15
N HIS A 147 9.91 -4.94 11.45
CA HIS A 147 11.04 -5.05 12.37
C HIS A 147 10.62 -5.59 13.74
N VAL A 148 9.52 -5.07 14.30
CA VAL A 148 8.97 -5.56 15.58
C VAL A 148 8.61 -7.04 15.50
N VAL A 149 7.97 -7.49 14.41
CA VAL A 149 7.64 -8.92 14.19
C VAL A 149 8.92 -9.75 14.08
N TYR A 150 9.92 -9.27 13.36
CA TYR A 150 11.19 -9.96 13.20
C TYR A 150 11.90 -10.14 14.55
N GLU A 151 12.03 -9.08 15.35
CA GLU A 151 12.61 -9.13 16.70
C GLU A 151 11.82 -10.07 17.64
N LYS A 152 10.49 -10.07 17.55
CA LYS A 152 9.62 -10.96 18.31
C LYS A 152 9.85 -12.41 17.93
N ALA A 153 9.96 -12.71 16.63
CA ALA A 153 10.22 -14.05 16.13
C ALA A 153 11.57 -14.62 16.59
N MET A 154 12.58 -13.76 16.67
CA MET A 154 13.89 -14.15 17.20
C MET A 154 13.85 -14.52 18.71
N LYS A 155 12.88 -13.96 19.46
CA LYS A 155 12.71 -14.18 20.88
C LYS A 155 11.76 -15.34 21.20
N ASP A 156 10.58 -15.38 20.57
CA ASP A 156 9.55 -16.39 20.87
C ASP A 156 9.78 -17.71 20.15
N GLY A 157 10.57 -17.69 19.09
CA GLY A 157 10.94 -18.87 18.33
C GLY A 157 9.78 -19.57 17.64
N THR A 158 8.68 -18.88 17.38
CA THR A 158 7.51 -19.43 16.67
C THR A 158 7.78 -19.59 15.17
N LEU A 159 8.72 -18.79 14.64
CA LEU A 159 9.22 -18.87 13.27
C LEU A 159 10.69 -19.32 13.23
N ASP A 160 11.04 -20.15 12.26
CA ASP A 160 12.42 -20.57 11.97
C ASP A 160 13.03 -19.59 10.94
N ILE A 161 13.53 -18.46 11.43
CA ILE A 161 14.11 -17.41 10.58
C ILE A 161 15.60 -17.67 10.38
N ARG A 162 16.00 -17.93 9.13
CA ARG A 162 17.39 -18.24 8.74
C ARG A 162 18.01 -17.19 7.81
N VAL A 163 17.30 -16.09 7.60
CA VAL A 163 17.70 -15.03 6.69
C VAL A 163 17.66 -13.68 7.40
N SER A 164 18.36 -12.68 6.85
CA SER A 164 18.29 -11.33 7.39
C SER A 164 16.88 -10.75 7.26
N GLU A 165 16.53 -9.83 8.14
CA GLU A 165 15.25 -9.11 8.15
C GLU A 165 14.88 -8.57 6.77
N LYS A 166 15.81 -7.89 6.07
CA LYS A 166 15.58 -7.37 4.73
C LYS A 166 15.18 -8.46 3.73
N ARG A 167 15.87 -9.61 3.75
CA ARG A 167 15.54 -10.74 2.86
C ARG A 167 14.19 -11.34 3.20
N LEU A 168 13.87 -11.41 4.49
CA LEU A 168 12.57 -11.90 4.94
C LEU A 168 11.46 -10.97 4.47
N PHE A 169 11.59 -9.66 4.71
CA PHE A 169 10.62 -8.66 4.26
C PHE A 169 10.36 -8.72 2.75
N VAL A 170 11.44 -8.72 1.95
CA VAL A 170 11.33 -8.77 0.49
C VAL A 170 10.73 -10.09 0.01
N GLY A 171 11.12 -11.22 0.61
CA GLY A 171 10.64 -12.55 0.23
C GLY A 171 9.23 -12.89 0.72
N THR A 172 8.65 -12.08 1.60
CA THR A 172 7.31 -12.29 2.16
C THR A 172 6.36 -11.16 1.78
N LEU A 173 6.24 -10.11 2.60
CA LEU A 173 5.25 -9.04 2.42
C LEU A 173 5.40 -8.33 1.07
N TYR A 174 6.62 -7.95 0.69
CA TYR A 174 6.83 -7.26 -0.58
C TYR A 174 6.55 -8.16 -1.78
N ALA A 175 6.89 -9.46 -1.71
CA ALA A 175 6.58 -10.41 -2.78
C ALA A 175 5.07 -10.59 -2.94
N VAL A 176 4.32 -10.79 -1.83
CA VAL A 176 2.86 -10.94 -1.87
C VAL A 176 2.19 -9.66 -2.38
N LEU A 177 2.63 -8.47 -1.93
CA LEU A 177 2.14 -7.19 -2.42
C LEU A 177 2.36 -7.03 -3.94
N SER A 178 3.53 -7.44 -4.43
CA SER A 178 3.87 -7.37 -5.86
C SER A 178 2.99 -8.29 -6.71
N VAL A 179 2.73 -9.51 -6.23
CA VAL A 179 1.83 -10.47 -6.90
C VAL A 179 0.39 -9.96 -6.86
N ALA A 180 -0.08 -9.48 -5.70
CA ALA A 180 -1.42 -8.90 -5.56
C ALA A 180 -1.63 -7.70 -6.50
N GLY A 181 -0.62 -6.83 -6.65
CA GLY A 181 -0.62 -5.72 -7.59
C GLY A 181 -0.77 -6.20 -9.04
N LYS A 182 -0.05 -7.26 -9.42
CA LYS A 182 -0.18 -7.85 -10.76
C LYS A 182 -1.57 -8.45 -11.00
N PHE A 183 -2.11 -9.15 -10.03
CA PHE A 183 -3.45 -9.72 -10.12
C PHE A 183 -4.53 -8.64 -10.18
N ALA A 184 -4.35 -7.53 -9.47
CA ALA A 184 -5.28 -6.39 -9.50
C ALA A 184 -5.39 -5.73 -10.88
N GLU A 185 -4.38 -5.88 -11.74
CA GLU A 185 -4.42 -5.42 -13.14
C GLU A 185 -5.11 -6.39 -14.10
N GLY A 186 -5.48 -7.60 -13.65
CA GLY A 186 -6.01 -8.65 -14.51
C GLY A 186 -4.97 -9.30 -15.42
N LEU A 187 -3.67 -9.09 -15.15
CA LEU A 187 -2.56 -9.66 -15.95
C LEU A 187 -2.21 -11.07 -15.49
N VAL A 188 -3.15 -11.98 -15.65
CA VAL A 188 -2.97 -13.41 -15.36
C VAL A 188 -2.90 -14.20 -16.65
N TYR A 189 -2.14 -15.28 -16.67
CA TYR A 189 -2.05 -16.17 -17.81
C TYR A 189 -2.64 -17.55 -17.46
N PRO A 190 -3.49 -18.12 -18.33
CA PRO A 190 -4.08 -17.51 -19.54
C PRO A 190 -5.11 -16.42 -19.17
N PRO A 191 -5.36 -15.45 -20.07
CA PRO A 191 -6.31 -14.36 -19.82
C PRO A 191 -7.75 -14.82 -20.00
N ASP A 192 -8.24 -15.65 -19.10
CA ASP A 192 -9.60 -16.25 -19.17
C ASP A 192 -10.69 -15.39 -18.50
N GLY A 193 -10.55 -14.07 -18.55
CA GLY A 193 -11.51 -13.13 -17.98
C GLY A 193 -11.16 -12.63 -16.57
N GLU A 194 -12.10 -11.93 -15.94
CA GLU A 194 -11.92 -11.44 -14.57
C GLU A 194 -12.02 -12.59 -13.57
N HIS A 195 -10.89 -13.22 -13.25
CA HIS A 195 -10.81 -14.17 -12.14
C HIS A 195 -10.44 -13.44 -10.84
N ASP A 196 -11.13 -13.80 -9.77
CA ASP A 196 -10.69 -13.45 -8.42
C ASP A 196 -9.53 -14.36 -8.01
N MET A 197 -8.33 -13.79 -7.88
CA MET A 197 -7.09 -14.51 -7.56
C MET A 197 -6.84 -14.59 -6.04
N THR A 198 -7.89 -14.51 -5.24
CA THR A 198 -7.77 -14.59 -3.78
C THR A 198 -7.21 -15.94 -3.33
N GLU A 199 -7.64 -17.04 -3.94
CA GLU A 199 -7.18 -18.39 -3.56
C GLU A 199 -5.69 -18.59 -3.88
N GLU A 200 -5.18 -18.01 -4.97
CA GLU A 200 -3.77 -18.03 -5.33
C GLU A 200 -2.91 -17.23 -4.34
N LEU A 201 -3.42 -16.08 -3.88
CA LEU A 201 -2.76 -15.30 -2.82
C LEU A 201 -2.78 -16.04 -1.48
N LEU A 202 -3.88 -16.72 -1.13
CA LEU A 202 -3.96 -17.57 0.05
C LEU A 202 -3.03 -18.79 -0.06
N MET A 203 -2.89 -19.37 -1.25
CA MET A 203 -1.92 -20.45 -1.49
C MET A 203 -0.49 -19.93 -1.31
N LEU A 204 -0.14 -18.78 -1.87
CA LEU A 204 1.17 -18.15 -1.72
C LEU A 204 1.46 -17.86 -0.23
N LYS A 205 0.49 -17.30 0.51
CA LYS A 205 0.61 -17.10 1.96
C LYS A 205 0.93 -18.40 2.68
N ARG A 206 0.18 -19.48 2.40
CA ARG A 206 0.44 -20.82 3.02
C ARG A 206 1.85 -21.29 2.74
N MET A 207 2.30 -21.23 1.49
CA MET A 207 3.68 -21.63 1.13
C MET A 207 4.74 -20.84 1.91
N ILE A 208 4.55 -19.53 2.06
CA ILE A 208 5.45 -18.65 2.82
C ILE A 208 5.45 -19.05 4.29
N VAL A 209 4.28 -19.12 4.92
CA VAL A 209 4.15 -19.41 6.36
C VAL A 209 4.69 -20.82 6.68
N ASP A 210 4.35 -21.83 5.87
CA ASP A 210 4.81 -23.20 6.09
C ASP A 210 6.33 -23.34 5.93
N SER A 211 6.94 -22.53 5.05
CA SER A 211 8.42 -22.52 4.90
C SER A 211 9.14 -21.98 6.13
N MET A 212 8.47 -21.17 6.95
CA MET A 212 9.01 -20.54 8.15
C MET A 212 8.59 -21.25 9.46
N ARG A 213 7.58 -22.11 9.43
CA ARG A 213 7.18 -22.88 10.63
C ARG A 213 8.27 -23.84 11.05
N LYS A 214 8.59 -23.87 12.33
CA LYS A 214 9.48 -24.93 12.87
C LYS A 214 8.88 -26.29 12.57
N LYS A 215 9.62 -27.14 11.86
CA LYS A 215 9.26 -28.57 11.75
C LYS A 215 9.24 -29.14 13.16
N ARG A 216 8.07 -29.57 13.63
CA ARG A 216 8.02 -30.40 14.85
C ARG A 216 9.01 -31.57 14.66
N LYS A 217 10.01 -31.68 15.53
CA LYS A 217 10.84 -32.89 15.57
C LYS A 217 9.85 -34.04 15.75
N ALA A 218 9.79 -34.95 14.77
CA ALA A 218 9.12 -36.23 14.97
C ALA A 218 9.81 -36.85 16.15
N THR A 219 9.11 -37.01 17.28
CA THR A 219 9.55 -37.82 18.40
C THR A 219 9.48 -39.24 17.90
N LEU A 220 10.67 -39.83 17.66
CA LEU A 220 10.84 -41.25 17.41
C LEU A 220 10.57 -42.02 18.70
#